data_1f0f49424232051c4b1a00a847e1946a
#
_entry.id   1f0f49424232051c4b1a00a847e1946a
#
_cell.length_a   1.000
_cell.length_b   1.000
_cell.length_c   1.000
_cell.angle_alpha   90.00
_cell.angle_beta   90.00
_cell.angle_gamma   90.00
#
_symmetry.space_group_name_H-M   'P 1'
#
loop_
_entity.id
_entity.type
_entity.pdbx_description
1 polymer ?
#
loop_
_entity_poly.entity_id
_entity_poly.type
_entity_poly.pdbx_seq_one_letter_code
_entity_poly.pdbx_strand_id
1 'polypeptide(L)'
;MTTPELSEKPSGPKDTPGSPSHSHYWTLQCQVESGWEELWEWYCFEHGALGTEQRSAPEGFQSVAYFPEDPSSSLKNLHQQFNASIAGNLEAVRIHALNFREEEDWQSNWKPFFKPVQIGNTLEVLPPWLSSTESSRKNRILIDPGQGFGTGHHTSTALALELLEQCLESCPVKPHWMLDFGSGSGILSIGACLMGCEKCIALELEGDALKDVISNSELNQLQHRIMPLRANKNCFQKTLPLVISNMLLSELKQSSTDLASSVAEEGRLLLSGILEDQVSELERIFTILGFVPSKKITRDGWSALELSR
;
A
#
# COMPACT_ATOMS: atom_id res chain seq x y z
N MET A 1 11.97 -26.29 39.34
CA MET A 1 11.76 -26.20 37.88
C MET A 1 12.70 -25.13 37.37
N THR A 2 13.74 -25.56 36.69
CA THR A 2 14.87 -24.76 36.25
C THR A 2 14.45 -23.95 35.01
N THR A 3 14.53 -22.64 35.11
CA THR A 3 14.45 -21.70 33.98
C THR A 3 15.54 -22.04 32.96
N PRO A 4 15.24 -22.08 31.65
CA PRO A 4 16.31 -22.24 30.66
C PRO A 4 17.22 -21.02 30.71
N GLU A 5 18.52 -21.26 30.86
CA GLU A 5 19.57 -20.26 30.75
C GLU A 5 19.53 -19.63 29.36
N LEU A 6 19.32 -18.33 29.32
CA LEU A 6 19.52 -17.52 28.13
C LEU A 6 21.01 -17.55 27.78
N SER A 7 21.37 -18.19 26.67
CA SER A 7 22.70 -18.25 26.13
C SER A 7 23.33 -16.84 26.01
N GLU A 8 24.64 -16.78 26.24
CA GLU A 8 25.49 -15.59 26.28
C GLU A 8 25.19 -14.60 25.15
N LYS A 9 25.16 -13.30 25.51
CA LYS A 9 24.96 -12.16 24.61
C LYS A 9 26.03 -12.20 23.49
N PRO A 10 25.65 -12.22 22.22
CA PRO A 10 26.58 -11.83 21.18
C PRO A 10 26.87 -10.33 21.33
N SER A 11 28.13 -9.97 21.45
CA SER A 11 28.58 -8.59 21.42
C SER A 11 28.27 -8.01 20.03
N GLY A 12 27.35 -7.05 19.95
CA GLY A 12 27.04 -6.37 18.71
C GLY A 12 28.26 -5.68 18.09
N PRO A 13 28.33 -5.56 16.77
CA PRO A 13 29.42 -4.89 16.09
C PRO A 13 29.46 -3.40 16.48
N LYS A 14 30.69 -2.90 16.71
CA LYS A 14 30.95 -1.48 16.95
C LYS A 14 30.76 -0.74 15.62
N ASP A 15 29.82 0.21 15.59
CA ASP A 15 29.57 1.08 14.46
C ASP A 15 30.85 1.81 14.03
N THR A 16 31.30 1.56 12.81
CA THR A 16 32.28 2.35 12.10
C THR A 16 31.54 3.37 11.23
N PRO A 17 31.86 4.67 11.26
CA PRO A 17 31.17 5.68 10.45
C PRO A 17 31.47 5.44 8.96
N GLY A 18 30.44 5.11 8.17
CA GLY A 18 30.54 4.97 6.72
C GLY A 18 30.09 3.64 6.12
N SER A 19 29.61 2.68 6.92
CA SER A 19 28.95 1.49 6.41
C SER A 19 27.49 1.78 6.05
N PRO A 20 26.93 1.17 4.97
CA PRO A 20 25.49 1.25 4.74
C PRO A 20 24.78 0.71 5.99
N SER A 21 23.75 1.41 6.45
CA SER A 21 22.94 1.02 7.60
C SER A 21 22.38 -0.38 7.34
N HIS A 22 22.98 -1.39 7.92
CA HIS A 22 22.36 -2.71 8.00
C HIS A 22 21.17 -2.55 8.94
N SER A 23 19.97 -2.55 8.40
CA SER A 23 18.77 -2.62 9.20
C SER A 23 18.72 -4.02 9.83
N HIS A 24 18.45 -4.07 11.11
CA HIS A 24 18.27 -5.30 11.86
C HIS A 24 16.90 -5.24 12.55
N TYR A 25 16.36 -6.40 12.82
CA TYR A 25 15.12 -6.51 13.56
C TYR A 25 15.12 -7.74 14.47
N TRP A 26 14.21 -7.75 15.41
CA TRP A 26 14.00 -8.85 16.33
C TRP A 26 12.68 -9.53 16.04
N THR A 27 12.65 -10.86 16.13
CA THR A 27 11.40 -11.63 16.05
C THR A 27 11.12 -12.32 17.36
N LEU A 28 9.91 -12.09 17.89
CA LEU A 28 9.40 -12.76 19.07
C LEU A 28 8.38 -13.82 18.62
N GLN A 29 8.71 -15.09 18.88
CA GLN A 29 7.82 -16.20 18.57
C GLN A 29 7.11 -16.67 19.83
N CYS A 30 5.80 -16.74 19.76
CA CYS A 30 4.92 -17.13 20.88
C CYS A 30 3.89 -18.14 20.44
N GLN A 31 3.45 -18.95 21.40
CA GLN A 31 2.20 -19.69 21.34
C GLN A 31 1.14 -18.87 22.09
N VAL A 32 -0.01 -18.65 21.45
CA VAL A 32 -1.13 -17.89 22.00
C VAL A 32 -2.35 -18.80 22.06
N GLU A 33 -3.01 -18.88 23.21
CA GLU A 33 -4.26 -19.65 23.36
C GLU A 33 -5.40 -18.97 22.58
N SER A 34 -6.31 -19.79 22.06
CA SER A 34 -7.47 -19.31 21.29
C SER A 34 -8.33 -18.33 22.08
N GLY A 35 -8.68 -17.23 21.41
CA GLY A 35 -9.48 -16.13 21.98
C GLY A 35 -8.66 -14.97 22.55
N TRP A 36 -7.31 -15.07 22.52
CA TRP A 36 -6.41 -14.00 22.99
C TRP A 36 -5.59 -13.37 21.88
N GLU A 37 -5.81 -13.78 20.63
CA GLU A 37 -4.99 -13.41 19.47
C GLU A 37 -4.97 -11.90 19.25
N GLU A 38 -6.16 -11.29 19.13
CA GLU A 38 -6.30 -9.86 18.87
C GLU A 38 -5.75 -9.00 20.00
N LEU A 39 -5.98 -9.44 21.26
CA LEU A 39 -5.48 -8.72 22.43
C LEU A 39 -3.95 -8.82 22.52
N TRP A 40 -3.38 -10.00 22.20
CA TRP A 40 -1.92 -10.18 22.16
C TRP A 40 -1.29 -9.35 21.05
N GLU A 41 -1.90 -9.32 19.87
CA GLU A 41 -1.44 -8.51 18.75
C GLU A 41 -1.43 -7.02 19.11
N TRP A 42 -2.54 -6.50 19.62
CA TRP A 42 -2.62 -5.13 20.11
C TRP A 42 -1.54 -4.83 21.16
N TYR A 43 -1.31 -5.77 22.07
CA TYR A 43 -0.31 -5.60 23.12
C TYR A 43 1.12 -5.55 22.57
N CYS A 44 1.42 -6.33 21.54
CA CYS A 44 2.71 -6.26 20.83
C CYS A 44 2.92 -4.89 20.18
N PHE A 45 1.90 -4.34 19.52
CA PHE A 45 1.99 -3.00 18.91
C PHE A 45 2.19 -1.89 19.94
N GLU A 46 1.47 -1.91 21.05
CA GLU A 46 1.65 -0.94 22.16
C GLU A 46 3.08 -0.97 22.73
N HIS A 47 3.79 -2.09 22.56
CA HIS A 47 5.16 -2.24 23.03
C HIS A 47 6.21 -2.14 21.91
N GLY A 48 5.83 -1.57 20.77
CA GLY A 48 6.74 -1.18 19.70
C GLY A 48 6.97 -2.23 18.61
N ALA A 49 6.09 -3.25 18.51
CA ALA A 49 6.13 -4.13 17.35
C ALA A 49 5.73 -3.37 16.09
N LEU A 50 6.44 -3.62 14.98
CA LEU A 50 6.16 -3.05 13.66
C LEU A 50 5.12 -3.88 12.88
N GLY A 51 4.95 -5.15 13.26
CA GLY A 51 4.02 -6.06 12.61
C GLY A 51 3.92 -7.37 13.36
N THR A 52 2.87 -8.15 13.08
CA THR A 52 2.67 -9.50 13.61
C THR A 52 2.27 -10.46 12.50
N GLU A 53 2.64 -11.72 12.61
CA GLU A 53 2.14 -12.82 11.81
C GLU A 53 1.46 -13.84 12.73
N GLN A 54 0.33 -14.37 12.30
CA GLN A 54 -0.38 -15.42 13.03
C GLN A 54 -0.62 -16.63 12.14
N ARG A 55 -0.39 -17.82 12.69
CA ARG A 55 -0.66 -19.11 12.03
C ARG A 55 -1.43 -20.00 12.95
N SER A 56 -2.50 -20.62 12.47
CA SER A 56 -3.25 -21.62 13.23
C SER A 56 -2.34 -22.78 13.64
N ALA A 57 -2.43 -23.21 14.89
CA ALA A 57 -1.69 -24.32 15.46
C ALA A 57 -2.64 -25.25 16.24
N PRO A 58 -2.27 -26.52 16.51
CA PRO A 58 -3.16 -27.47 17.20
C PRO A 58 -3.64 -27.02 18.59
N GLU A 59 -2.86 -26.19 19.27
CA GLU A 59 -3.16 -25.69 20.63
C GLU A 59 -3.35 -24.15 20.64
N GLY A 60 -4.02 -23.56 19.62
CA GLY A 60 -4.25 -22.13 19.50
C GLY A 60 -3.54 -21.54 18.29
N PHE A 61 -2.72 -20.49 18.46
CA PHE A 61 -2.05 -19.77 17.38
C PHE A 61 -0.56 -19.62 17.68
N GLN A 62 0.27 -19.79 16.65
CA GLN A 62 1.64 -19.31 16.68
C GLN A 62 1.65 -17.83 16.21
N SER A 63 2.15 -16.96 17.06
CA SER A 63 2.35 -15.54 16.77
C SER A 63 3.83 -15.23 16.63
N VAL A 64 4.18 -14.46 15.61
CA VAL A 64 5.52 -13.89 15.42
C VAL A 64 5.38 -12.37 15.37
N ALA A 65 5.94 -11.67 16.35
CA ALA A 65 5.97 -10.21 16.36
C ALA A 65 7.37 -9.70 15.99
N TYR A 66 7.42 -8.60 15.24
CA TYR A 66 8.64 -8.00 14.69
C TYR A 66 8.93 -6.68 15.39
N PHE A 67 10.13 -6.52 15.94
CA PHE A 67 10.55 -5.31 16.67
C PHE A 67 11.79 -4.69 16.02
N PRO A 68 11.85 -3.34 15.90
CA PRO A 68 13.01 -2.64 15.32
C PRO A 68 14.21 -2.64 16.27
N GLU A 69 13.97 -2.74 17.57
CA GLU A 69 14.99 -2.74 18.63
C GLU A 69 14.88 -4.00 19.50
N ASP A 70 15.92 -4.30 20.28
CA ASP A 70 15.93 -5.43 21.22
C ASP A 70 14.79 -5.31 22.26
N PRO A 71 13.74 -6.10 22.16
CA PRO A 71 12.63 -6.02 23.10
C PRO A 71 12.91 -6.72 24.44
N SER A 72 14.12 -7.28 24.66
CA SER A 72 14.46 -8.10 25.83
C SER A 72 14.20 -7.41 27.16
N SER A 73 14.40 -6.09 27.22
CA SER A 73 14.14 -5.28 28.42
C SER A 73 12.63 -5.14 28.71
N SER A 74 11.82 -5.09 27.65
CA SER A 74 10.36 -4.96 27.71
C SER A 74 9.69 -6.32 27.85
N LEU A 75 10.24 -7.38 27.22
CA LEU A 75 9.63 -8.71 27.11
C LEU A 75 9.40 -9.43 28.45
N LYS A 76 10.34 -9.31 29.40
CA LYS A 76 10.15 -9.93 30.74
C LYS A 76 8.93 -9.35 31.45
N ASN A 77 8.70 -8.05 31.25
CA ASN A 77 7.54 -7.36 31.81
C ASN A 77 6.28 -7.60 30.95
N LEU A 78 6.44 -7.63 29.62
CA LEU A 78 5.37 -7.77 28.63
C LEU A 78 4.60 -9.09 28.80
N HIS A 79 5.31 -10.21 28.78
CA HIS A 79 4.73 -11.53 28.97
C HIS A 79 4.09 -11.69 30.36
N GLN A 80 4.78 -11.24 31.43
CA GLN A 80 4.25 -11.32 32.78
C GLN A 80 3.06 -10.39 32.99
N GLN A 81 3.10 -9.18 32.48
CA GLN A 81 2.00 -8.21 32.58
C GLN A 81 0.80 -8.63 31.74
N PHE A 82 1.02 -9.16 30.54
CA PHE A 82 -0.07 -9.70 29.74
C PHE A 82 -0.77 -10.84 30.46
N ASN A 83 -0.05 -11.88 30.89
CA ASN A 83 -0.63 -13.02 31.60
C ASN A 83 -1.23 -12.62 32.97
N ALA A 84 -0.72 -11.58 33.62
CA ALA A 84 -1.29 -11.04 34.86
C ALA A 84 -2.53 -10.17 34.64
N SER A 85 -2.65 -9.50 33.49
CA SER A 85 -3.82 -8.68 33.13
C SER A 85 -5.05 -9.53 32.78
N ILE A 86 -4.82 -10.80 32.42
CA ILE A 86 -5.86 -11.77 32.14
C ILE A 86 -6.31 -12.40 33.47
N ALA A 87 -7.51 -12.08 33.93
CA ALA A 87 -8.05 -12.57 35.19
C ALA A 87 -8.12 -14.11 35.19
N GLY A 88 -7.20 -14.76 35.92
CA GLY A 88 -7.29 -16.18 36.24
C GLY A 88 -6.09 -17.05 35.89
N ASN A 89 -4.87 -16.77 36.35
CA ASN A 89 -3.71 -17.73 36.37
C ASN A 89 -3.51 -18.60 35.10
N LEU A 90 -3.99 -18.17 33.95
CA LEU A 90 -3.82 -18.83 32.66
C LEU A 90 -2.56 -18.28 31.98
N GLU A 91 -1.70 -19.16 31.56
CA GLU A 91 -0.53 -18.84 30.75
C GLU A 91 -0.97 -18.75 29.28
N ALA A 92 -1.79 -17.72 28.97
CA ALA A 92 -2.40 -17.55 27.64
C ALA A 92 -1.39 -17.28 26.53
N VAL A 93 -0.19 -16.82 26.88
CA VAL A 93 0.93 -16.60 25.95
C VAL A 93 2.18 -17.27 26.50
N ARG A 94 2.83 -18.09 25.66
CA ARG A 94 4.12 -18.74 25.95
C ARG A 94 5.15 -18.28 24.92
N ILE A 95 6.24 -17.70 25.40
CA ILE A 95 7.37 -17.33 24.55
C ILE A 95 8.18 -18.56 24.18
N HIS A 96 8.40 -18.77 22.89
CA HIS A 96 9.23 -19.85 22.38
C HIS A 96 10.65 -19.40 22.03
N ALA A 97 10.77 -18.26 21.37
CA ALA A 97 12.07 -17.75 20.94
C ALA A 97 12.05 -16.23 20.76
N LEU A 98 13.18 -15.63 21.04
CA LEU A 98 13.53 -14.28 20.63
C LEU A 98 14.79 -14.38 19.77
N ASN A 99 14.66 -13.99 18.50
CA ASN A 99 15.77 -14.10 17.57
C ASN A 99 16.16 -12.71 17.07
N PHE A 100 17.45 -12.41 17.13
CA PHE A 100 18.03 -11.31 16.37
C PHE A 100 18.14 -11.74 14.90
N ARG A 101 17.70 -10.88 14.01
CA ARG A 101 17.83 -11.03 12.58
C ARG A 101 18.56 -9.80 12.06
N GLU A 102 19.74 -10.00 11.55
CA GLU A 102 20.29 -9.03 10.61
C GLU A 102 19.38 -9.07 9.39
N GLU A 103 19.07 -7.92 8.86
CA GLU A 103 18.35 -7.84 7.59
C GLU A 103 19.26 -8.43 6.52
N GLU A 104 19.33 -9.75 6.47
CA GLU A 104 19.75 -10.44 5.27
C GLU A 104 18.73 -10.07 4.22
N ASP A 105 19.07 -8.97 3.52
CA ASP A 105 18.51 -8.61 2.23
C ASP A 105 17.07 -9.15 1.99
N TRP A 106 16.15 -8.74 2.86
CA TRP A 106 14.70 -9.00 2.66
C TRP A 106 14.31 -8.58 1.25
N GLN A 107 14.98 -7.55 0.73
CA GLN A 107 14.84 -7.10 -0.63
C GLN A 107 15.27 -8.17 -1.65
N SER A 108 16.15 -9.11 -1.34
CA SER A 108 16.53 -10.16 -2.28
C SER A 108 15.55 -11.35 -2.30
N ASN A 109 14.93 -11.68 -1.17
CA ASN A 109 14.08 -12.86 -1.08
C ASN A 109 12.67 -12.67 -1.69
N TRP A 110 12.11 -11.46 -1.72
CA TRP A 110 10.81 -11.20 -2.32
C TRP A 110 10.90 -10.70 -3.79
N LYS A 111 12.05 -10.16 -4.20
CA LYS A 111 12.29 -9.74 -5.60
C LYS A 111 11.91 -10.79 -6.64
N PRO A 112 12.19 -12.09 -6.47
CA PRO A 112 11.78 -13.11 -7.44
C PRO A 112 10.26 -13.30 -7.58
N PHE A 113 9.47 -12.86 -6.59
CA PHE A 113 8.01 -12.96 -6.63
C PHE A 113 7.37 -11.80 -7.40
N PHE A 114 8.10 -10.68 -7.57
CA PHE A 114 7.62 -9.55 -8.36
C PHE A 114 7.95 -9.75 -9.83
N LYS A 115 6.97 -10.25 -10.57
CA LYS A 115 7.06 -10.44 -12.02
C LYS A 115 6.46 -9.24 -12.74
N PRO A 116 6.90 -8.92 -13.98
CA PRO A 116 6.22 -7.93 -14.78
C PRO A 116 4.75 -8.28 -14.98
N VAL A 117 3.86 -7.30 -14.79
CA VAL A 117 2.41 -7.45 -14.97
C VAL A 117 1.99 -6.66 -16.19
N GLN A 118 1.38 -7.34 -17.17
CA GLN A 118 0.80 -6.71 -18.34
C GLN A 118 -0.63 -6.24 -18.03
N ILE A 119 -0.93 -4.97 -18.30
CA ILE A 119 -2.22 -4.35 -18.02
C ILE A 119 -2.72 -3.71 -19.31
N GLY A 120 -4.02 -3.89 -19.60
CA GLY A 120 -4.61 -3.38 -20.83
C GLY A 120 -3.84 -3.82 -22.09
N ASN A 121 -3.74 -2.93 -23.04
CA ASN A 121 -3.10 -3.19 -24.35
C ASN A 121 -1.64 -2.72 -24.40
N THR A 122 -1.30 -1.63 -23.70
CA THR A 122 0.00 -0.94 -23.90
C THR A 122 0.86 -0.88 -22.64
N LEU A 123 0.32 -1.19 -21.47
CA LEU A 123 1.02 -1.04 -20.21
C LEU A 123 1.71 -2.33 -19.75
N GLU A 124 2.87 -2.15 -19.12
CA GLU A 124 3.57 -3.16 -18.34
C GLU A 124 4.08 -2.50 -17.05
N VAL A 125 3.73 -3.08 -15.91
CA VAL A 125 4.23 -2.66 -14.59
C VAL A 125 5.30 -3.63 -14.15
N LEU A 126 6.44 -3.12 -13.72
CA LEU A 126 7.56 -3.95 -13.30
C LEU A 126 8.44 -3.23 -12.27
N PRO A 127 9.16 -4.00 -11.44
CA PRO A 127 10.11 -3.42 -10.50
C PRO A 127 11.39 -2.94 -11.21
N PRO A 128 12.16 -2.00 -10.61
CA PRO A 128 13.35 -1.39 -11.21
C PRO A 128 14.43 -2.38 -11.64
N TRP A 129 14.63 -3.48 -10.88
CA TRP A 129 15.64 -4.51 -11.19
C TRP A 129 15.31 -5.36 -12.42
N LEU A 130 14.09 -5.26 -12.96
CA LEU A 130 13.69 -5.89 -14.21
C LEU A 130 13.61 -4.90 -15.39
N SER A 131 14.06 -3.66 -15.20
CA SER A 131 14.00 -2.60 -16.23
C SER A 131 14.70 -2.95 -17.55
N SER A 132 15.75 -3.80 -17.49
CA SER A 132 16.51 -4.25 -18.67
C SER A 132 15.87 -5.42 -19.42
N THR A 133 14.77 -6.01 -18.91
CA THR A 133 14.09 -7.11 -19.61
C THR A 133 13.45 -6.61 -20.90
N GLU A 134 13.46 -7.44 -21.94
CA GLU A 134 12.75 -7.13 -23.18
C GLU A 134 11.23 -7.13 -22.97
N SER A 135 10.54 -6.17 -23.57
CA SER A 135 9.08 -6.08 -23.54
C SER A 135 8.54 -5.64 -24.89
N SER A 136 7.40 -6.19 -25.28
CA SER A 136 6.63 -5.74 -26.44
C SER A 136 5.70 -4.57 -26.12
N ARG A 137 5.56 -4.19 -24.83
CA ARG A 137 4.65 -3.14 -24.39
C ARG A 137 5.26 -1.76 -24.61
N LYS A 138 4.42 -0.81 -25.03
CA LYS A 138 4.84 0.56 -25.34
C LYS A 138 5.19 1.37 -24.09
N ASN A 139 4.40 1.21 -23.05
CA ASN A 139 4.48 2.01 -21.84
C ASN A 139 4.88 1.12 -20.65
N ARG A 140 6.09 1.30 -20.17
CA ARG A 140 6.63 0.54 -19.04
C ARG A 140 6.65 1.41 -17.79
N ILE A 141 5.94 1.00 -16.77
CA ILE A 141 5.84 1.66 -15.48
C ILE A 141 6.79 0.98 -14.51
N LEU A 142 7.83 1.67 -14.08
CA LEU A 142 8.73 1.20 -13.05
C LEU A 142 8.20 1.61 -11.68
N ILE A 143 7.90 0.63 -10.81
CA ILE A 143 7.48 0.86 -9.43
C ILE A 143 8.44 0.11 -8.52
N ASP A 144 9.09 0.85 -7.63
CA ASP A 144 9.77 0.24 -6.49
C ASP A 144 8.69 -0.14 -5.47
N PRO A 145 8.54 -1.43 -5.16
CA PRO A 145 7.57 -1.89 -4.16
C PRO A 145 8.02 -1.43 -2.76
N GLY A 146 7.73 -0.18 -2.43
CA GLY A 146 7.94 0.42 -1.12
C GLY A 146 6.86 0.00 -0.10
N GLN A 147 6.66 0.80 0.92
CA GLN A 147 5.60 0.59 1.92
C GLN A 147 4.23 1.06 1.41
N GLY A 148 4.17 1.83 0.31
CA GLY A 148 2.94 2.36 -0.27
C GLY A 148 2.10 1.30 -0.99
N PHE A 149 0.78 1.42 -0.86
CA PHE A 149 -0.17 0.64 -1.66
C PHE A 149 -0.06 1.00 -3.16
N GLY A 150 -0.30 0.03 -4.06
CA GLY A 150 -0.36 0.31 -5.49
C GLY A 150 0.86 -0.16 -6.29
N THR A 151 1.34 -1.38 -6.05
CA THR A 151 2.44 -2.00 -6.83
C THR A 151 2.02 -2.51 -8.22
N GLY A 152 0.75 -2.35 -8.59
CA GLY A 152 0.19 -2.85 -9.85
C GLY A 152 -0.23 -4.33 -9.84
N HIS A 153 0.14 -5.10 -8.82
CA HIS A 153 -0.22 -6.53 -8.70
C HIS A 153 -1.63 -6.75 -8.19
N HIS A 154 -2.20 -5.79 -7.46
CA HIS A 154 -3.57 -5.90 -6.98
C HIS A 154 -4.58 -5.66 -8.10
N THR A 155 -5.64 -6.48 -8.18
CA THR A 155 -6.64 -6.41 -9.26
C THR A 155 -7.27 -5.01 -9.39
N SER A 156 -7.54 -4.30 -8.28
CA SER A 156 -8.11 -2.95 -8.33
C SER A 156 -7.19 -1.94 -9.03
N THR A 157 -5.87 -2.01 -8.78
CA THR A 157 -4.88 -1.14 -9.42
C THR A 157 -4.75 -1.46 -10.92
N ALA A 158 -4.78 -2.75 -11.27
CA ALA A 158 -4.78 -3.18 -12.67
C ALA A 158 -6.03 -2.68 -13.41
N LEU A 159 -7.22 -2.77 -12.79
CA LEU A 159 -8.47 -2.24 -13.34
C LEU A 159 -8.44 -0.71 -13.48
N ALA A 160 -7.90 0.00 -12.48
CA ALA A 160 -7.76 1.46 -12.56
C ALA A 160 -6.89 1.89 -13.74
N LEU A 161 -5.73 1.23 -13.94
CA LEU A 161 -4.83 1.49 -15.07
C LEU A 161 -5.46 1.12 -16.41
N GLU A 162 -6.16 -0.01 -16.49
CA GLU A 162 -6.86 -0.44 -17.72
C GLU A 162 -7.98 0.54 -18.09
N LEU A 163 -8.77 0.98 -17.12
CA LEU A 163 -9.82 1.98 -17.33
C LEU A 163 -9.23 3.33 -17.74
N LEU A 164 -8.12 3.73 -17.12
CA LEU A 164 -7.37 4.94 -17.47
C LEU A 164 -6.84 4.88 -18.90
N GLU A 165 -6.27 3.75 -19.32
CA GLU A 165 -5.83 3.53 -20.71
C GLU A 165 -6.97 3.72 -21.70
N GLN A 166 -8.11 3.05 -21.47
CA GLN A 166 -9.28 3.11 -22.34
C GLN A 166 -9.89 4.52 -22.37
N CYS A 167 -9.92 5.21 -21.23
CA CYS A 167 -10.38 6.59 -21.13
C CYS A 167 -9.47 7.53 -21.94
N LEU A 168 -8.16 7.43 -21.76
CA LEU A 168 -7.21 8.25 -22.51
C LEU A 168 -7.22 7.93 -24.00
N GLU A 169 -7.34 6.66 -24.41
CA GLU A 169 -7.44 6.28 -25.83
C GLU A 169 -8.67 6.91 -26.51
N SER A 170 -9.79 7.02 -25.79
CA SER A 170 -11.02 7.62 -26.29
C SER A 170 -10.98 9.16 -26.38
N CYS A 171 -9.98 9.81 -25.75
CA CYS A 171 -9.85 11.25 -25.78
C CYS A 171 -9.21 11.72 -27.11
N PRO A 172 -9.88 12.55 -27.92
CA PRO A 172 -9.28 13.12 -29.13
C PRO A 172 -8.04 13.96 -28.86
N VAL A 173 -8.07 14.67 -27.73
CA VAL A 173 -6.95 15.46 -27.20
C VAL A 173 -6.67 14.98 -25.79
N LYS A 174 -5.40 14.64 -25.52
CA LYS A 174 -5.01 14.19 -24.18
C LYS A 174 -5.15 15.32 -23.15
N PRO A 175 -5.55 15.00 -21.91
CA PRO A 175 -5.66 16.00 -20.86
C PRO A 175 -4.32 16.71 -20.61
N HIS A 176 -4.35 18.02 -20.50
CA HIS A 176 -3.17 18.79 -20.07
C HIS A 176 -2.86 18.53 -18.60
N TRP A 177 -3.89 18.38 -17.75
CA TRP A 177 -3.76 18.06 -16.35
C TRP A 177 -4.73 16.94 -15.94
N MET A 178 -4.27 16.08 -15.04
CA MET A 178 -5.06 15.08 -14.34
C MET A 178 -4.82 15.18 -12.82
N LEU A 179 -5.81 14.79 -12.03
CA LEU A 179 -5.69 14.58 -10.59
C LEU A 179 -5.73 13.08 -10.28
N ASP A 180 -4.73 12.62 -9.57
CA ASP A 180 -4.65 11.31 -8.93
C ASP A 180 -4.92 11.53 -7.43
N PHE A 181 -6.12 11.17 -6.97
CA PHE A 181 -6.58 11.44 -5.61
C PHE A 181 -6.40 10.20 -4.74
N GLY A 182 -5.53 10.26 -3.72
CA GLY A 182 -5.03 9.12 -2.97
C GLY A 182 -4.03 8.35 -3.83
N SER A 183 -2.93 9.01 -4.22
CA SER A 183 -2.02 8.51 -5.27
C SER A 183 -1.16 7.32 -4.85
N GLY A 184 -1.01 7.05 -3.54
CA GLY A 184 -0.20 5.94 -3.01
C GLY A 184 1.21 5.92 -3.59
N SER A 185 1.55 4.90 -4.35
CA SER A 185 2.85 4.78 -5.05
C SER A 185 3.06 5.75 -6.22
N GLY A 186 2.01 6.46 -6.66
CA GLY A 186 2.00 7.30 -7.85
C GLY A 186 1.81 6.55 -9.17
N ILE A 187 1.50 5.26 -9.13
CA ILE A 187 1.42 4.41 -10.32
C ILE A 187 0.42 4.92 -11.37
N LEU A 188 -0.73 5.46 -10.94
CA LEU A 188 -1.76 5.98 -11.84
C LEU A 188 -1.30 7.28 -12.50
N SER A 189 -0.65 8.16 -11.74
CA SER A 189 -0.01 9.38 -12.24
C SER A 189 1.07 9.08 -13.28
N ILE A 190 1.93 8.09 -13.01
CA ILE A 190 2.99 7.64 -13.92
C ILE A 190 2.37 7.05 -15.20
N GLY A 191 1.40 6.14 -15.05
CA GLY A 191 0.69 5.55 -16.18
C GLY A 191 0.04 6.60 -17.07
N ALA A 192 -0.67 7.57 -16.49
CA ALA A 192 -1.30 8.67 -17.23
C ALA A 192 -0.27 9.49 -18.04
N CYS A 193 0.84 9.85 -17.41
CA CYS A 193 1.90 10.59 -18.09
C CYS A 193 2.50 9.80 -19.24
N LEU A 194 2.78 8.52 -19.08
CA LEU A 194 3.29 7.66 -20.16
C LEU A 194 2.30 7.51 -21.31
N MET A 195 1.00 7.51 -21.04
CA MET A 195 -0.07 7.42 -22.02
C MET A 195 -0.46 8.77 -22.64
N GLY A 196 0.24 9.84 -22.30
CA GLY A 196 0.14 11.15 -22.98
C GLY A 196 -0.56 12.26 -22.22
N CYS A 197 -1.03 12.04 -20.98
CA CYS A 197 -1.41 13.15 -20.10
C CYS A 197 -0.17 14.02 -19.85
N GLU A 198 -0.27 15.35 -20.05
CA GLU A 198 0.93 16.19 -19.99
C GLU A 198 1.46 16.34 -18.56
N LYS A 199 0.57 16.56 -17.58
CA LYS A 199 0.94 16.73 -16.17
C LYS A 199 -0.08 16.06 -15.25
N CYS A 200 0.37 15.57 -14.12
CA CYS A 200 -0.47 15.00 -13.07
C CYS A 200 -0.21 15.70 -11.73
N ILE A 201 -1.27 15.91 -10.97
CA ILE A 201 -1.20 16.21 -9.54
C ILE A 201 -1.43 14.90 -8.82
N ALA A 202 -0.44 14.43 -8.07
CA ALA A 202 -0.53 13.27 -7.22
C ALA A 202 -0.81 13.73 -5.78
N LEU A 203 -2.08 13.62 -5.38
CA LEU A 203 -2.54 14.06 -4.07
C LEU A 203 -2.52 12.89 -3.10
N GLU A 204 -1.77 13.04 -1.99
CA GLU A 204 -1.59 12.00 -1.00
C GLU A 204 -1.58 12.59 0.40
N LEU A 205 -2.16 11.90 1.37
CA LEU A 205 -2.20 12.33 2.77
C LEU A 205 -0.98 11.84 3.54
N GLU A 206 -0.60 10.57 3.33
CA GLU A 206 0.46 9.91 4.04
C GLU A 206 1.84 10.37 3.54
N GLY A 207 2.68 10.83 4.49
CA GLY A 207 3.98 11.41 4.14
C GLY A 207 4.95 10.39 3.54
N ASP A 208 4.87 9.13 3.92
CA ASP A 208 5.74 8.08 3.41
C ASP A 208 5.30 7.64 2.02
N ALA A 209 4.00 7.49 1.76
CA ALA A 209 3.48 7.26 0.41
C ALA A 209 3.83 8.42 -0.55
N LEU A 210 3.86 9.67 -0.05
CA LEU A 210 4.30 10.80 -0.87
C LEU A 210 5.78 10.71 -1.28
N LYS A 211 6.64 10.13 -0.43
CA LYS A 211 8.04 9.84 -0.79
C LYS A 211 8.11 8.80 -1.92
N ASP A 212 7.22 7.78 -1.86
CA ASP A 212 7.12 6.78 -2.92
C ASP A 212 6.70 7.41 -4.25
N VAL A 213 5.74 8.36 -4.26
CA VAL A 213 5.39 9.13 -5.46
C VAL A 213 6.62 9.84 -6.05
N ILE A 214 7.40 10.49 -5.19
CA ILE A 214 8.60 11.23 -5.64
C ILE A 214 9.62 10.27 -6.24
N SER A 215 10.02 9.22 -5.52
CA SER A 215 11.02 8.26 -5.96
C SER A 215 10.59 7.51 -7.22
N ASN A 216 9.33 7.06 -7.29
CA ASN A 216 8.80 6.37 -8.48
C ASN A 216 8.69 7.32 -9.69
N SER A 217 8.35 8.60 -9.47
CA SER A 217 8.36 9.59 -10.58
C SER A 217 9.76 9.82 -11.14
N GLU A 218 10.79 9.83 -10.30
CA GLU A 218 12.20 9.92 -10.70
C GLU A 218 12.66 8.68 -11.45
N LEU A 219 12.31 7.47 -10.97
CA LEU A 219 12.59 6.20 -11.64
C LEU A 219 12.07 6.17 -13.09
N ASN A 220 10.91 6.78 -13.31
CA ASN A 220 10.27 6.85 -14.62
C ASN A 220 10.66 8.12 -15.41
N GLN A 221 11.54 8.98 -14.90
CA GLN A 221 11.96 10.25 -15.49
C GLN A 221 10.79 11.23 -15.71
N LEU A 222 9.79 11.18 -14.82
CA LEU A 222 8.56 11.99 -14.89
C LEU A 222 8.44 13.02 -13.76
N GLN A 223 9.50 13.25 -12.97
CA GLN A 223 9.51 14.19 -11.84
C GLN A 223 9.14 15.64 -12.22
N HIS A 224 9.26 16.02 -13.49
CA HIS A 224 8.86 17.34 -13.99
C HIS A 224 7.40 17.39 -14.48
N ARG A 225 6.73 16.23 -14.55
CA ARG A 225 5.35 16.10 -15.02
C ARG A 225 4.39 15.71 -13.91
N ILE A 226 4.89 15.13 -12.83
CA ILE A 226 4.10 14.71 -11.66
C ILE A 226 4.39 15.68 -10.53
N MET A 227 3.32 16.27 -9.99
CA MET A 227 3.38 17.21 -8.87
C MET A 227 2.84 16.49 -7.62
N PRO A 228 3.73 16.00 -6.73
CA PRO A 228 3.28 15.42 -5.46
C PRO A 228 2.75 16.53 -4.55
N LEU A 229 1.60 16.29 -3.94
CA LEU A 229 0.95 17.24 -3.05
C LEU A 229 0.40 16.55 -1.81
N ARG A 230 0.85 16.98 -0.63
CA ARG A 230 0.34 16.45 0.62
C ARG A 230 -0.95 17.16 1.01
N ALA A 231 -2.09 16.49 0.79
CA ALA A 231 -3.39 16.98 1.20
C ALA A 231 -4.41 15.82 1.25
N ASN A 232 -5.48 16.01 2.01
CA ASN A 232 -6.60 15.05 2.12
C ASN A 232 -7.87 15.51 1.40
N LYS A 233 -7.83 16.64 0.73
CA LYS A 233 -8.96 17.22 0.01
C LYS A 233 -8.45 18.09 -1.15
N ASN A 234 -9.35 18.36 -2.08
CA ASN A 234 -9.06 19.30 -3.15
C ASN A 234 -8.74 20.69 -2.57
N CYS A 235 -7.50 21.13 -2.79
CA CYS A 235 -7.01 22.44 -2.36
C CYS A 235 -6.82 23.41 -3.54
N PHE A 236 -7.25 23.02 -4.75
CA PHE A 236 -7.19 23.89 -5.92
C PHE A 236 -8.55 24.52 -6.18
N GLN A 237 -8.52 25.75 -6.67
CA GLN A 237 -9.74 26.45 -7.10
C GLN A 237 -10.19 26.08 -8.54
N LYS A 238 -9.44 25.23 -9.22
CA LYS A 238 -9.69 24.81 -10.59
C LYS A 238 -10.12 23.36 -10.66
N THR A 239 -11.13 23.10 -11.47
CA THR A 239 -11.54 21.75 -11.85
C THR A 239 -10.63 21.20 -12.97
N LEU A 240 -10.54 19.89 -13.05
CA LEU A 240 -9.67 19.17 -13.99
C LEU A 240 -10.50 18.27 -14.92
N PRO A 241 -10.08 18.09 -16.17
CA PRO A 241 -10.82 17.31 -17.16
C PRO A 241 -10.81 15.80 -16.85
N LEU A 242 -9.85 15.34 -16.05
CA LEU A 242 -9.72 13.94 -15.65
C LEU A 242 -9.30 13.85 -14.19
N VAL A 243 -10.05 13.09 -13.41
CA VAL A 243 -9.75 12.76 -12.00
C VAL A 243 -9.81 11.25 -11.87
N ILE A 244 -8.84 10.65 -11.19
CA ILE A 244 -8.82 9.23 -10.87
C ILE A 244 -8.58 9.02 -9.38
N SER A 245 -9.18 7.95 -8.83
CA SER A 245 -8.95 7.52 -7.46
C SER A 245 -9.08 6.00 -7.35
N ASN A 246 -8.14 5.35 -6.67
CA ASN A 246 -8.18 3.92 -6.35
C ASN A 246 -8.10 3.76 -4.83
N MET A 247 -9.26 3.83 -4.17
CA MET A 247 -9.40 3.77 -2.71
C MET A 247 -10.57 2.87 -2.32
N LEU A 248 -10.62 2.45 -1.07
CA LEU A 248 -11.75 1.68 -0.55
C LEU A 248 -13.05 2.48 -0.58
N LEU A 249 -14.20 1.78 -0.62
CA LEU A 249 -15.53 2.41 -0.66
C LEU A 249 -15.74 3.45 0.45
N SER A 250 -15.28 3.17 1.67
CA SER A 250 -15.39 4.08 2.81
C SER A 250 -14.69 5.41 2.58
N GLU A 251 -13.50 5.37 1.98
CA GLU A 251 -12.69 6.55 1.67
C GLU A 251 -13.27 7.33 0.49
N LEU A 252 -13.72 6.62 -0.57
CA LEU A 252 -14.41 7.23 -1.71
C LEU A 252 -15.69 7.93 -1.28
N LYS A 253 -16.46 7.36 -0.34
CA LYS A 253 -17.66 7.99 0.23
C LYS A 253 -17.30 9.25 1.00
N GLN A 254 -16.30 9.18 1.86
CA GLN A 254 -15.83 10.32 2.64
C GLN A 254 -15.33 11.46 1.76
N SER A 255 -14.64 11.13 0.66
CA SER A 255 -14.05 12.10 -0.27
C SER A 255 -14.95 12.45 -1.45
N SER A 256 -16.19 11.95 -1.50
CA SER A 256 -17.06 12.06 -2.69
C SER A 256 -17.31 13.49 -3.15
N THR A 257 -17.53 14.41 -2.20
CA THR A 257 -17.74 15.84 -2.51
C THR A 257 -16.48 16.50 -3.05
N ASP A 258 -15.31 16.18 -2.48
CA ASP A 258 -14.03 16.71 -2.94
C ASP A 258 -13.66 16.17 -4.34
N LEU A 259 -13.88 14.86 -4.57
CA LEU A 259 -13.73 14.23 -5.88
C LEU A 259 -14.65 14.91 -6.91
N ALA A 260 -15.93 15.04 -6.60
CA ALA A 260 -16.91 15.66 -7.49
C ALA A 260 -16.57 17.11 -7.82
N SER A 261 -16.14 17.90 -6.83
CA SER A 261 -15.75 19.30 -7.02
C SER A 261 -14.45 19.48 -7.80
N SER A 262 -13.63 18.41 -7.91
CA SER A 262 -12.38 18.43 -8.65
C SER A 262 -12.56 18.22 -10.16
N VAL A 263 -13.72 17.70 -10.58
CA VAL A 263 -13.99 17.36 -11.99
C VAL A 263 -14.61 18.55 -12.71
N ALA A 264 -14.06 18.91 -13.87
CA ALA A 264 -14.61 19.96 -14.74
C ALA A 264 -15.96 19.56 -15.34
N GLU A 265 -16.71 20.55 -15.86
CA GLU A 265 -17.83 20.27 -16.75
C GLU A 265 -17.31 19.50 -17.98
N GLU A 266 -18.06 18.48 -18.41
CA GLU A 266 -17.66 17.51 -19.44
C GLU A 266 -16.40 16.69 -19.07
N GLY A 267 -15.97 16.75 -17.80
CA GLY A 267 -14.84 15.98 -17.28
C GLY A 267 -15.23 14.54 -16.93
N ARG A 268 -14.22 13.72 -16.68
CA ARG A 268 -14.36 12.31 -16.34
C ARG A 268 -13.77 12.01 -14.97
N LEU A 269 -14.47 11.16 -14.23
CA LEU A 269 -14.05 10.62 -12.94
C LEU A 269 -13.90 9.11 -13.05
N LEU A 270 -12.70 8.61 -12.77
CA LEU A 270 -12.39 7.19 -12.73
C LEU A 270 -12.23 6.74 -11.29
N LEU A 271 -12.99 5.74 -10.88
CA LEU A 271 -13.00 5.22 -9.52
C LEU A 271 -12.69 3.72 -9.53
N SER A 272 -11.82 3.25 -8.65
CA SER A 272 -11.51 1.84 -8.43
C SER A 272 -11.27 1.58 -6.94
N GLY A 273 -10.94 0.32 -6.59
CA GLY A 273 -10.76 -0.08 -5.19
C GLY A 273 -12.04 -0.52 -4.49
N ILE A 274 -13.09 -0.81 -5.27
CA ILE A 274 -14.40 -1.25 -4.78
C ILE A 274 -14.71 -2.67 -5.22
N LEU A 275 -15.50 -3.38 -4.41
CA LEU A 275 -16.04 -4.69 -4.76
C LEU A 275 -17.26 -4.55 -5.69
N GLU A 276 -17.57 -5.61 -6.42
CA GLU A 276 -18.65 -5.60 -7.40
C GLU A 276 -20.03 -5.30 -6.77
N ASP A 277 -20.29 -5.79 -5.58
CA ASP A 277 -21.52 -5.56 -4.82
C ASP A 277 -21.65 -4.12 -4.28
N GLN A 278 -20.53 -3.39 -4.22
CA GLN A 278 -20.47 -1.99 -3.77
C GLN A 278 -20.74 -0.97 -4.89
N VAL A 279 -20.70 -1.41 -6.15
CA VAL A 279 -20.83 -0.54 -7.33
C VAL A 279 -22.10 0.31 -7.28
N SER A 280 -23.25 -0.32 -7.04
CA SER A 280 -24.56 0.38 -7.06
C SER A 280 -24.65 1.46 -5.99
N GLU A 281 -24.02 1.27 -4.84
CA GLU A 281 -23.96 2.28 -3.78
C GLU A 281 -23.13 3.49 -4.25
N LEU A 282 -21.96 3.25 -4.83
CA LEU A 282 -21.07 4.32 -5.28
C LEU A 282 -21.68 5.10 -6.46
N GLU A 283 -22.28 4.41 -7.44
CA GLU A 283 -23.00 5.04 -8.55
C GLU A 283 -24.12 5.96 -8.05
N ARG A 284 -24.92 5.53 -7.07
CA ARG A 284 -25.98 6.35 -6.48
C ARG A 284 -25.43 7.63 -5.85
N ILE A 285 -24.30 7.54 -5.12
CA ILE A 285 -23.68 8.70 -4.48
C ILE A 285 -23.28 9.74 -5.54
N PHE A 286 -22.56 9.29 -6.57
CA PHE A 286 -22.09 10.22 -7.61
C PHE A 286 -23.18 10.70 -8.55
N THR A 287 -24.26 9.93 -8.75
CA THR A 287 -25.45 10.40 -9.48
C THR A 287 -26.11 11.59 -8.76
N ILE A 288 -26.21 11.55 -7.43
CA ILE A 288 -26.69 12.70 -6.63
C ILE A 288 -25.78 13.92 -6.79
N LEU A 289 -24.47 13.70 -7.00
CA LEU A 289 -23.49 14.76 -7.22
C LEU A 289 -23.39 15.22 -8.69
N GLY A 290 -24.30 14.76 -9.56
CA GLY A 290 -24.45 15.21 -10.94
C GLY A 290 -23.63 14.43 -11.96
N PHE A 291 -23.18 13.21 -11.63
CA PHE A 291 -22.45 12.34 -12.55
C PHE A 291 -23.36 11.26 -13.17
N VAL A 292 -23.00 10.86 -14.38
CA VAL A 292 -23.65 9.76 -15.11
C VAL A 292 -22.64 8.63 -15.27
N PRO A 293 -22.93 7.40 -14.80
CA PRO A 293 -22.09 6.23 -15.07
C PRO A 293 -22.00 5.99 -16.59
N SER A 294 -20.76 5.90 -17.10
CA SER A 294 -20.50 5.71 -18.52
C SER A 294 -19.86 4.36 -18.85
N LYS A 295 -19.04 3.82 -17.93
CA LYS A 295 -18.38 2.53 -18.10
C LYS A 295 -18.12 1.84 -16.78
N LYS A 296 -18.19 0.49 -16.81
CA LYS A 296 -17.78 -0.38 -15.69
C LYS A 296 -16.93 -1.52 -16.23
N ILE A 297 -15.85 -1.84 -15.53
CA ILE A 297 -15.07 -3.06 -15.73
C ILE A 297 -14.95 -3.81 -14.41
N THR A 298 -15.03 -5.14 -14.46
CA THR A 298 -15.02 -5.99 -13.27
C THR A 298 -14.09 -7.20 -13.53
N ARG A 299 -13.30 -7.57 -12.51
CA ARG A 299 -12.41 -8.73 -12.53
C ARG A 299 -12.16 -9.20 -11.10
N ASP A 300 -12.23 -10.51 -10.86
CA ASP A 300 -11.91 -11.14 -9.56
C ASP A 300 -12.65 -10.48 -8.37
N GLY A 301 -13.94 -10.11 -8.57
CA GLY A 301 -14.76 -9.46 -7.55
C GLY A 301 -14.50 -7.96 -7.34
N TRP A 302 -13.51 -7.37 -8.01
CA TRP A 302 -13.20 -5.94 -7.98
C TRP A 302 -13.78 -5.21 -9.19
N SER A 303 -14.09 -3.94 -9.00
CA SER A 303 -14.65 -3.10 -10.07
C SER A 303 -13.95 -1.76 -10.18
N ALA A 304 -13.96 -1.24 -11.41
CA ALA A 304 -13.61 0.15 -11.70
C ALA A 304 -14.71 0.79 -12.55
N LEU A 305 -14.99 2.06 -12.29
CA LEU A 305 -16.08 2.85 -12.86
C LEU A 305 -15.55 4.09 -13.55
N GLU A 306 -16.08 4.40 -14.71
CA GLU A 306 -15.96 5.72 -15.34
C GLU A 306 -17.30 6.44 -15.22
N LEU A 307 -17.24 7.67 -14.73
CA LEU A 307 -18.37 8.56 -14.56
C LEU A 307 -18.08 9.85 -15.34
N SER A 308 -19.07 10.36 -16.03
CA SER A 308 -18.98 11.64 -16.77
C SER A 308 -19.90 12.68 -16.12
N ARG A 309 -19.48 13.94 -16.19
CA ARG A 309 -20.26 15.06 -15.67
C ARG A 309 -20.92 15.85 -16.80
#